data_f87c2aa92d0ba72c31fdd3e11c69f7a9
#
_entry.id   f87c2aa92d0ba72c31fdd3e11c69f7a9
#
_cell.length_a   1.000
_cell.length_b   1.000
_cell.length_c   1.000
_cell.angle_alpha   90.00
_cell.angle_beta   90.00
_cell.angle_gamma   90.00
#
_symmetry.space_group_name_H-M   'P 1'
#
loop_
_entity.id
_entity.type
_entity.pdbx_description
1 polymer ?
#
loop_
_entity_poly.entity_id
_entity_poly.type
_entity_poly.pdbx_seq_one_letter_code
_entity_poly.pdbx_strand_id
1 'polypeptide(L)'
;MRATLPKNPTRLVYLGTPEIAVLPLVELDNAGFEVVMVVTGEDKRRGRGSSTSHSPVKEKALELGFPVTHDLSDLLHVEADLGIVVAFGQIIPKNYLEQIPMLNLHFSLLPRWRGAAPVERSILAGDAITGVSLMVVEEELDTGSICASEEVEVGDQTGDELRQSLVEVGSHMLVRALK
;
A
#
# COMPACT_ATOMS: atom_id res chain seq x y z
N MET A 1 -1.57 4.06 23.48
CA MET A 1 -0.08 4.28 23.30
C MET A 1 0.20 3.88 21.87
N ARG A 2 0.89 4.66 21.05
CA ARG A 2 1.16 4.27 19.64
C ARG A 2 2.12 3.08 19.63
N ALA A 3 1.86 2.11 18.77
CA ALA A 3 2.80 1.03 18.50
C ALA A 3 4.07 1.61 17.85
N THR A 4 5.22 1.16 18.30
CA THR A 4 6.52 1.62 17.79
C THR A 4 6.89 0.77 16.58
N LEU A 5 7.42 1.40 15.52
CA LEU A 5 7.91 0.66 14.36
C LEU A 5 8.99 -0.36 14.78
N PRO A 6 8.86 -1.62 14.37
CA PRO A 6 9.88 -2.64 14.62
C PRO A 6 11.14 -2.36 13.81
N LYS A 7 12.30 -2.76 14.32
CA LYS A 7 13.58 -2.61 13.60
C LYS A 7 13.77 -3.62 12.47
N ASN A 8 13.27 -4.83 12.66
CA ASN A 8 13.41 -5.92 11.70
C ASN A 8 12.07 -6.69 11.64
N PRO A 9 11.05 -6.16 10.96
CA PRO A 9 9.78 -6.86 10.85
C PRO A 9 9.96 -8.11 10.00
N THR A 10 9.32 -9.20 10.40
CA THR A 10 9.32 -10.47 9.65
C THR A 10 7.92 -10.88 9.26
N ARG A 11 6.94 -10.61 10.11
CA ARG A 11 5.53 -10.98 9.93
C ARG A 11 4.72 -9.74 9.57
N LEU A 12 4.15 -9.74 8.37
CA LEU A 12 3.46 -8.58 7.82
C LEU A 12 1.97 -8.86 7.63
N VAL A 13 1.13 -7.85 7.90
CA VAL A 13 -0.20 -7.76 7.31
C VAL A 13 -0.14 -6.79 6.14
N TYR A 14 -0.82 -7.13 5.04
CA TYR A 14 -0.85 -6.31 3.83
C TYR A 14 -2.26 -5.78 3.59
N LEU A 15 -2.41 -4.47 3.36
CA LEU A 15 -3.69 -3.82 3.09
C LEU A 15 -3.63 -3.13 1.73
N GLY A 16 -4.39 -3.62 0.77
CA GLY A 16 -4.40 -3.06 -0.59
C GLY A 16 -5.57 -3.58 -1.42
N THR A 17 -5.93 -2.88 -2.49
CA THR A 17 -7.09 -3.27 -3.30
C THR A 17 -6.82 -3.25 -4.82
N PRO A 18 -6.38 -2.13 -5.45
CA PRO A 18 -6.24 -2.02 -6.90
C PRO A 18 -4.93 -2.62 -7.42
N GLU A 19 -4.80 -2.66 -8.75
CA GLU A 19 -3.63 -3.18 -9.46
C GLU A 19 -2.29 -2.60 -8.98
N ILE A 20 -2.26 -1.30 -8.69
CA ILE A 20 -1.07 -0.61 -8.19
C ILE A 20 -0.51 -1.20 -6.88
N ALA A 21 -1.33 -1.95 -6.14
CA ALA A 21 -0.95 -2.61 -4.89
C ALA A 21 -0.52 -4.08 -5.07
N VAL A 22 -0.49 -4.59 -6.31
CA VAL A 22 -0.12 -6.00 -6.57
C VAL A 22 1.39 -6.20 -6.51
N LEU A 23 2.16 -5.40 -7.24
CA LEU A 23 3.62 -5.56 -7.28
C LEU A 23 4.30 -5.41 -5.91
N PRO A 24 3.94 -4.41 -5.06
CA PRO A 24 4.52 -4.33 -3.71
C PRO A 24 4.28 -5.59 -2.87
N LEU A 25 3.12 -6.23 -2.98
CA LEU A 25 2.83 -7.50 -2.30
C LEU A 25 3.75 -8.64 -2.80
N VAL A 26 3.90 -8.75 -4.12
CA VAL A 26 4.78 -9.76 -4.74
C VAL A 26 6.24 -9.55 -4.33
N GLU A 27 6.72 -8.32 -4.30
CA GLU A 27 8.10 -8.01 -3.92
C GLU A 27 8.39 -8.28 -2.44
N LEU A 28 7.39 -8.11 -1.56
CA LEU A 28 7.52 -8.52 -0.15
C LEU A 28 7.65 -10.05 -0.01
N ASP A 29 6.86 -10.82 -0.75
CA ASP A 29 6.95 -12.28 -0.78
C ASP A 29 8.31 -12.74 -1.33
N ASN A 30 8.73 -12.21 -2.49
CA ASN A 30 10.02 -12.50 -3.11
C ASN A 30 11.21 -12.17 -2.18
N ALA A 31 11.06 -11.15 -1.34
CA ALA A 31 12.07 -10.74 -0.37
C ALA A 31 12.13 -11.62 0.88
N GLY A 32 11.19 -12.56 1.04
CA GLY A 32 11.12 -13.55 2.12
C GLY A 32 10.37 -13.07 3.37
N PHE A 33 9.55 -12.01 3.29
CA PHE A 33 8.68 -11.63 4.39
C PHE A 33 7.50 -12.59 4.51
N GLU A 34 7.11 -12.93 5.73
CA GLU A 34 5.91 -13.73 6.01
C GLU A 34 4.67 -12.83 5.96
N VAL A 35 3.91 -12.88 4.87
CA VAL A 35 2.62 -12.19 4.79
C VAL A 35 1.56 -13.07 5.46
N VAL A 36 1.22 -12.73 6.70
CA VAL A 36 0.30 -13.53 7.53
C VAL A 36 -1.17 -13.28 7.22
N MET A 37 -1.50 -12.14 6.63
CA MET A 37 -2.87 -11.79 6.20
C MET A 37 -2.85 -10.67 5.17
N VAL A 38 -3.77 -10.76 4.21
CA VAL A 38 -4.06 -9.71 3.24
C VAL A 38 -5.48 -9.19 3.47
N VAL A 39 -5.61 -7.89 3.73
CA VAL A 39 -6.89 -7.19 3.83
C VAL A 39 -7.14 -6.43 2.54
N THR A 40 -8.28 -6.66 1.90
CA THR A 40 -8.62 -6.00 0.63
C THR A 40 -10.10 -5.59 0.60
N GLY A 41 -10.43 -4.68 -0.31
CA GLY A 41 -11.83 -4.28 -0.51
C GLY A 41 -12.71 -5.45 -0.94
N GLU A 42 -14.01 -5.30 -0.69
CA GLU A 42 -15.01 -6.31 -1.08
C GLU A 42 -15.02 -6.59 -2.59
N ASP A 43 -15.44 -7.80 -2.94
CA ASP A 43 -15.66 -8.20 -4.33
C ASP A 43 -16.72 -7.31 -4.98
N LYS A 44 -16.42 -6.76 -6.14
CA LYS A 44 -17.31 -5.83 -6.84
C LYS A 44 -18.04 -6.54 -7.98
N ARG A 45 -19.32 -6.21 -8.18
CA ARG A 45 -20.06 -6.64 -9.37
C ARG A 45 -19.48 -6.00 -10.61
N ARG A 46 -19.08 -6.81 -11.60
CA ARG A 46 -18.65 -6.32 -12.93
C ARG A 46 -19.80 -6.42 -13.93
N GLY A 47 -20.12 -5.27 -14.55
CA GLY A 47 -21.08 -5.21 -15.65
C GLY A 47 -22.53 -5.45 -15.25
N ARG A 48 -23.39 -5.75 -16.26
CA ARG A 48 -24.82 -5.99 -16.09
C ARG A 48 -25.18 -7.41 -15.63
N GLY A 49 -24.19 -8.24 -15.31
CA GLY A 49 -24.36 -9.62 -14.84
C GLY A 49 -24.28 -9.76 -13.32
N SER A 50 -24.59 -10.94 -12.81
CA SER A 50 -24.53 -11.28 -11.38
C SER A 50 -23.15 -11.75 -10.91
N SER A 51 -22.14 -11.79 -11.81
CA SER A 51 -20.79 -12.24 -11.46
C SER A 51 -20.05 -11.16 -10.67
N THR A 52 -19.53 -11.52 -9.52
CA THR A 52 -18.58 -10.72 -8.74
C THR A 52 -17.16 -11.01 -9.23
N SER A 53 -16.29 -10.00 -9.26
CA SER A 53 -14.86 -10.19 -9.50
C SER A 53 -14.08 -9.84 -8.25
N HIS A 54 -13.05 -10.62 -7.98
CA HIS A 54 -12.08 -10.31 -6.95
C HIS A 54 -11.35 -8.98 -7.26
N SER A 55 -10.80 -8.35 -6.24
CA SER A 55 -9.84 -7.27 -6.42
C SER A 55 -8.53 -7.85 -6.98
N PRO A 56 -7.72 -7.07 -7.74
CA PRO A 56 -6.41 -7.52 -8.20
C PRO A 56 -5.51 -8.06 -7.07
N VAL A 57 -5.51 -7.39 -5.93
CA VAL A 57 -4.76 -7.84 -4.74
C VAL A 57 -5.30 -9.18 -4.21
N LYS A 58 -6.64 -9.38 -4.18
CA LYS A 58 -7.21 -10.65 -3.75
C LYS A 58 -6.81 -11.80 -4.68
N GLU A 59 -6.91 -11.59 -5.99
CA GLU A 59 -6.51 -12.61 -6.98
C GLU A 59 -5.05 -13.01 -6.74
N LYS A 60 -4.13 -12.04 -6.64
CA LYS A 60 -2.72 -12.30 -6.41
C LYS A 60 -2.43 -12.96 -5.06
N ALA A 61 -3.07 -12.49 -3.99
CA ALA A 61 -2.90 -13.07 -2.65
C ALA A 61 -3.31 -14.55 -2.61
N LEU A 62 -4.42 -14.92 -3.29
CA LEU A 62 -4.87 -16.30 -3.39
C LEU A 62 -3.90 -17.17 -4.21
N GLU A 63 -3.33 -16.62 -5.32
CA GLU A 63 -2.29 -17.31 -6.10
C GLU A 63 -1.05 -17.61 -5.27
N LEU A 64 -0.65 -16.68 -4.39
CA LEU A 64 0.50 -16.82 -3.49
C LEU A 64 0.18 -17.65 -2.24
N GLY A 65 -1.09 -18.03 -2.03
CA GLY A 65 -1.52 -18.85 -0.90
C GLY A 65 -1.68 -18.09 0.41
N PHE A 66 -1.80 -16.76 0.37
CA PHE A 66 -2.00 -15.95 1.57
C PHE A 66 -3.45 -15.98 2.06
N PRO A 67 -3.67 -15.93 3.38
CA PRO A 67 -4.99 -15.69 3.95
C PRO A 67 -5.53 -14.31 3.53
N VAL A 68 -6.78 -14.26 3.07
CA VAL A 68 -7.44 -13.02 2.59
C VAL A 68 -8.70 -12.75 3.38
N THR A 69 -8.89 -11.51 3.80
CA THR A 69 -10.11 -11.04 4.42
C THR A 69 -10.58 -9.69 3.84
N HIS A 70 -11.83 -9.35 4.08
CA HIS A 70 -12.43 -8.03 3.81
C HIS A 70 -12.72 -7.25 5.09
N ASP A 71 -12.59 -7.91 6.24
CA ASP A 71 -12.90 -7.34 7.55
C ASP A 71 -11.64 -6.90 8.29
N LEU A 72 -11.53 -5.61 8.59
CA LEU A 72 -10.44 -5.08 9.40
C LEU A 72 -10.43 -5.67 10.82
N SER A 73 -11.56 -6.17 11.34
CA SER A 73 -11.60 -6.75 12.68
C SER A 73 -10.73 -8.00 12.83
N ASP A 74 -10.44 -8.71 11.73
CA ASP A 74 -9.55 -9.87 11.74
C ASP A 74 -8.12 -9.50 12.12
N LEU A 75 -7.71 -8.23 11.93
CA LEU A 75 -6.40 -7.73 12.38
C LEU A 75 -6.21 -7.82 13.90
N LEU A 76 -7.31 -7.83 14.68
CA LEU A 76 -7.25 -7.96 16.13
C LEU A 76 -6.88 -9.38 16.58
N HIS A 77 -6.92 -10.34 15.68
CA HIS A 77 -6.71 -11.77 15.95
C HIS A 77 -5.45 -12.33 15.29
N VAL A 78 -4.66 -11.48 14.61
CA VAL A 78 -3.44 -11.87 13.93
C VAL A 78 -2.21 -11.30 14.64
N GLU A 79 -1.18 -12.11 14.78
CA GLU A 79 0.11 -11.66 15.27
C GLU A 79 0.98 -11.21 14.10
N ALA A 80 1.23 -9.91 14.01
CA ALA A 80 2.07 -9.30 13.00
C ALA A 80 2.95 -8.20 13.60
N ASP A 81 4.12 -8.02 13.02
CA ASP A 81 5.08 -7.00 13.45
C ASP A 81 4.73 -5.63 12.86
N LEU A 82 4.22 -5.63 11.62
CA LEU A 82 4.01 -4.41 10.84
C LEU A 82 2.89 -4.60 9.81
N GLY A 83 2.11 -3.54 9.60
CA GLY A 83 1.17 -3.44 8.49
C GLY A 83 1.76 -2.64 7.32
N ILE A 84 1.55 -3.11 6.10
CA ILE A 84 1.90 -2.39 4.87
C ILE A 84 0.61 -2.02 4.15
N VAL A 85 0.41 -0.73 3.93
CA VAL A 85 -0.78 -0.17 3.29
C VAL A 85 -0.40 0.38 1.92
N VAL A 86 -1.10 -0.06 0.88
CA VAL A 86 -0.92 0.44 -0.49
C VAL A 86 -2.28 0.61 -1.15
N ALA A 87 -2.68 1.83 -1.40
CA ALA A 87 -3.94 2.15 -2.08
C ALA A 87 -5.15 1.35 -1.54
N PHE A 88 -5.28 1.23 -0.23
CA PHE A 88 -6.33 0.43 0.41
C PHE A 88 -7.72 1.04 0.27
N GLY A 89 -7.82 2.38 0.30
CA GLY A 89 -9.04 3.12 0.04
C GLY A 89 -10.04 3.18 1.22
N GLN A 90 -9.63 2.74 2.40
CA GLN A 90 -10.41 2.85 3.63
C GLN A 90 -9.57 3.53 4.72
N ILE A 91 -10.24 4.23 5.62
CA ILE A 91 -9.62 4.79 6.82
C ILE A 91 -9.39 3.63 7.80
N ILE A 92 -8.19 3.55 8.35
CA ILE A 92 -7.83 2.55 9.36
C ILE A 92 -8.06 3.17 10.73
N PRO A 93 -9.03 2.69 11.51
CA PRO A 93 -9.30 3.22 12.84
C PRO A 93 -8.10 3.09 13.79
N LYS A 94 -8.00 4.02 14.72
CA LYS A 94 -6.90 4.16 15.67
C LYS A 94 -6.58 2.89 16.46
N ASN A 95 -7.61 2.16 16.89
CA ASN A 95 -7.44 0.93 17.68
C ASN A 95 -6.59 -0.13 16.97
N TYR A 96 -6.64 -0.20 15.62
CA TYR A 96 -5.77 -1.09 14.83
C TYR A 96 -4.33 -0.56 14.77
N LEU A 97 -4.15 0.75 14.61
CA LEU A 97 -2.82 1.38 14.59
C LEU A 97 -2.11 1.33 15.96
N GLU A 98 -2.86 1.24 17.04
CA GLU A 98 -2.30 1.04 18.39
C GLU A 98 -1.84 -0.40 18.64
N GLN A 99 -2.38 -1.35 17.89
CA GLN A 99 -2.02 -2.77 17.99
C GLN A 99 -0.92 -3.15 17.00
N ILE A 100 -1.05 -2.77 15.74
CA ILE A 100 -0.10 -3.06 14.66
C ILE A 100 0.34 -1.71 14.07
N PRO A 101 1.62 -1.32 14.20
CA PRO A 101 2.13 -0.12 13.53
C PRO A 101 2.06 -0.34 12.02
N MET A 102 1.75 0.69 11.25
CA MET A 102 1.58 0.56 9.81
C MET A 102 2.38 1.60 9.03
N LEU A 103 2.89 1.19 7.88
CA LEU A 103 3.50 2.06 6.88
C LEU A 103 2.61 2.12 5.64
N ASN A 104 2.47 3.31 5.07
CA ASN A 104 1.78 3.52 3.81
C ASN A 104 2.78 3.87 2.69
N LEU A 105 2.70 3.15 1.58
CA LEU A 105 3.39 3.49 0.36
C LEU A 105 2.51 4.45 -0.45
N HIS A 106 2.88 5.73 -0.44
CA HIS A 106 2.15 6.80 -1.09
C HIS A 106 2.85 7.25 -2.37
N PHE A 107 2.11 7.36 -3.47
CA PHE A 107 2.67 7.63 -4.79
C PHE A 107 2.80 9.12 -5.09
N SER A 108 3.44 9.85 -4.16
CA SER A 108 3.92 11.22 -4.34
C SER A 108 5.09 11.53 -3.40
N LEU A 109 5.80 12.61 -3.67
CA LEU A 109 6.76 13.20 -2.72
C LEU A 109 6.01 14.03 -1.68
N LEU A 110 5.64 13.41 -0.56
CA LEU A 110 4.94 14.09 0.53
C LEU A 110 5.78 15.28 1.08
N PRO A 111 5.15 16.39 1.48
CA PRO A 111 3.72 16.59 1.71
C PRO A 111 2.90 16.96 0.46
N ARG A 112 3.51 16.96 -0.74
CA ARG A 112 2.79 17.26 -1.98
C ARG A 112 1.87 16.12 -2.34
N TRP A 113 0.67 16.45 -2.79
CA TRP A 113 -0.35 15.52 -3.26
C TRP A 113 -0.82 14.49 -2.21
N ARG A 114 -0.99 14.93 -0.96
CA ARG A 114 -1.72 14.14 0.06
C ARG A 114 -3.10 13.75 -0.45
N GLY A 115 -3.59 12.60 -0.01
CA GLY A 115 -4.93 12.10 -0.33
C GLY A 115 -4.98 11.36 -1.67
N ALA A 116 -6.16 11.38 -2.29
CA ALA A 116 -6.45 10.55 -3.46
C ALA A 116 -5.77 11.06 -4.75
N ALA A 117 -5.51 10.11 -5.66
CA ALA A 117 -5.06 10.34 -7.04
C ALA A 117 -3.78 11.21 -7.16
N PRO A 118 -2.70 10.93 -6.40
CA PRO A 118 -1.48 11.73 -6.44
C PRO A 118 -0.79 11.70 -7.81
N VAL A 119 -0.84 10.58 -8.53
CA VAL A 119 -0.22 10.42 -9.85
C VAL A 119 -0.89 11.34 -10.88
N GLU A 120 -2.21 11.31 -10.97
CA GLU A 120 -2.99 12.15 -11.87
C GLU A 120 -2.80 13.64 -11.53
N ARG A 121 -2.72 13.96 -10.25
CA ARG A 121 -2.54 15.34 -9.78
C ARG A 121 -1.15 15.89 -10.14
N SER A 122 -0.10 15.08 -10.08
CA SER A 122 1.25 15.49 -10.49
C SER A 122 1.32 15.79 -11.99
N ILE A 123 0.69 14.96 -12.83
CA ILE A 123 0.61 15.18 -14.27
C ILE A 123 -0.19 16.45 -14.59
N LEU A 124 -1.38 16.60 -14.02
CA LEU A 124 -2.25 17.75 -14.26
C LEU A 124 -1.62 19.07 -13.80
N ALA A 125 -0.75 19.04 -12.80
CA ALA A 125 -0.01 20.20 -12.33
C ALA A 125 1.24 20.52 -13.17
N GLY A 126 1.62 19.63 -14.10
CA GLY A 126 2.83 19.78 -14.89
C GLY A 126 4.11 19.63 -14.07
N ASP A 127 4.09 18.79 -13.04
CA ASP A 127 5.27 18.54 -12.23
C ASP A 127 6.34 17.87 -13.10
N ALA A 128 7.57 18.36 -13.07
CA ALA A 128 8.69 17.73 -13.77
C ALA A 128 9.17 16.46 -13.03
N ILE A 129 9.05 16.47 -11.70
CA ILE A 129 9.46 15.39 -10.79
C ILE A 129 8.31 15.10 -9.85
N THR A 130 8.04 13.82 -9.65
CA THR A 130 7.19 13.27 -8.59
C THR A 130 7.96 12.17 -7.87
N GLY A 131 7.30 11.23 -7.22
CA GLY A 131 7.99 10.11 -6.58
C GLY A 131 7.08 9.29 -5.70
N VAL A 132 7.70 8.57 -4.79
CA VAL A 132 7.03 7.75 -3.79
C VAL A 132 7.54 8.08 -2.40
N SER A 133 6.66 8.01 -1.41
CA SER A 133 7.01 8.19 0.00
C SER A 133 6.51 6.99 0.80
N LEU A 134 7.36 6.43 1.65
CA LEU A 134 6.99 5.46 2.66
C LEU A 134 6.82 6.22 3.98
N MET A 135 5.63 6.19 4.54
CA MET A 135 5.28 6.99 5.72
C MET A 135 4.55 6.17 6.78
N VAL A 136 4.64 6.61 8.02
CA VAL A 136 3.85 6.05 9.12
C VAL A 136 2.38 6.40 8.94
N VAL A 137 1.49 5.42 9.09
CA VAL A 137 0.04 5.67 9.08
C VAL A 137 -0.38 6.29 10.39
N GLU A 138 -1.11 7.40 10.31
CA GLU A 138 -1.70 8.11 11.44
C GLU A 138 -3.21 8.30 11.24
N GLU A 139 -3.90 8.86 12.24
CA GLU A 139 -5.35 9.08 12.17
C GLU A 139 -5.74 10.08 11.06
N GLU A 140 -4.87 11.08 10.82
CA GLU A 140 -5.07 12.03 9.74
C GLU A 140 -4.41 11.54 8.45
N LEU A 141 -5.08 11.80 7.34
CA LEU A 141 -4.67 11.30 6.03
C LEU A 141 -3.32 11.88 5.59
N ASP A 142 -2.35 11.00 5.36
CA ASP A 142 -1.02 11.28 4.82
C ASP A 142 -0.25 12.38 5.57
N THR A 143 -0.34 12.39 6.90
CA THR A 143 0.34 13.36 7.79
C THR A 143 1.47 12.76 8.60
N GLY A 144 1.62 11.44 8.61
CA GLY A 144 2.61 10.76 9.42
C GLY A 144 4.05 11.00 8.97
N SER A 145 4.99 10.60 9.82
CA SER A 145 6.42 10.76 9.55
C SER A 145 6.87 9.97 8.32
N ILE A 146 7.65 10.59 7.45
CA ILE A 146 8.23 9.96 6.26
C ILE A 146 9.46 9.16 6.68
N CYS A 147 9.47 7.86 6.34
CA CYS A 147 10.59 6.95 6.61
C CYS A 147 11.58 6.91 5.46
N ALA A 148 11.07 6.95 4.22
CA ALA A 148 11.87 6.95 3.00
C ALA A 148 11.10 7.65 1.87
N SER A 149 11.83 8.19 0.89
CA SER A 149 11.24 8.72 -0.34
C SER A 149 12.21 8.57 -1.51
N GLU A 150 11.67 8.38 -2.71
CA GLU A 150 12.43 8.35 -3.96
C GLU A 150 11.75 9.17 -5.04
N GLU A 151 12.56 9.87 -5.82
CA GLU A 151 12.12 10.73 -6.93
C GLU A 151 11.97 9.92 -8.21
N VAL A 152 10.98 10.32 -9.02
CA VAL A 152 10.73 9.79 -10.36
C VAL A 152 10.45 10.97 -11.29
N GLU A 153 11.16 11.03 -12.43
CA GLU A 153 10.88 12.03 -13.46
C GLU A 153 9.54 11.75 -14.12
N VAL A 154 8.71 12.78 -14.27
CA VAL A 154 7.42 12.67 -14.96
C VAL A 154 7.66 12.63 -16.47
N GLY A 155 8.47 13.55 -17.00
CA GLY A 155 8.81 13.61 -18.42
C GLY A 155 7.58 13.61 -19.33
N ASP A 156 7.66 12.88 -20.43
CA ASP A 156 6.58 12.68 -21.39
C ASP A 156 5.75 11.40 -21.12
N GLN A 157 5.86 10.83 -19.92
CA GLN A 157 5.15 9.61 -19.56
C GLN A 157 3.64 9.83 -19.53
N THR A 158 2.90 8.88 -20.07
CA THR A 158 1.46 8.78 -19.86
C THR A 158 1.15 8.46 -18.39
N GLY A 159 -0.09 8.66 -17.95
CA GLY A 159 -0.48 8.32 -16.58
C GLY A 159 -0.25 6.85 -16.21
N ASP A 160 -0.40 5.94 -17.17
CA ASP A 160 -0.18 4.51 -16.94
C ASP A 160 1.32 4.17 -16.86
N GLU A 161 2.16 4.76 -17.70
CA GLU A 161 3.61 4.59 -17.66
C GLU A 161 4.19 5.16 -16.37
N LEU A 162 3.77 6.36 -15.96
CA LEU A 162 4.22 6.97 -14.71
C LEU A 162 3.78 6.13 -13.50
N ARG A 163 2.54 5.61 -13.52
CA ARG A 163 2.04 4.74 -12.46
C ARG A 163 2.88 3.47 -12.33
N GLN A 164 3.24 2.85 -13.46
CA GLN A 164 4.11 1.68 -13.48
C GLN A 164 5.50 2.01 -12.92
N SER A 165 6.13 3.09 -13.36
CA SER A 165 7.44 3.55 -12.87
C SER A 165 7.43 3.77 -11.35
N LEU A 166 6.38 4.43 -10.84
CA LEU A 166 6.21 4.70 -9.41
C LEU A 166 6.02 3.42 -8.59
N VAL A 167 5.26 2.44 -9.12
CA VAL A 167 5.04 1.15 -8.46
C VAL A 167 6.34 0.36 -8.37
N GLU A 168 7.13 0.31 -9.45
CA GLU A 168 8.42 -0.39 -9.47
C GLU A 168 9.41 0.24 -8.47
N VAL A 169 9.60 1.56 -8.54
CA VAL A 169 10.48 2.28 -7.61
C VAL A 169 10.02 2.12 -6.16
N GLY A 170 8.72 2.30 -5.92
CA GLY A 170 8.14 2.19 -4.58
C GLY A 170 8.24 0.79 -3.99
N SER A 171 8.04 -0.25 -4.79
CA SER A 171 8.15 -1.64 -4.33
C SER A 171 9.58 -1.97 -3.90
N HIS A 172 10.57 -1.58 -4.70
CA HIS A 172 11.97 -1.77 -4.36
C HIS A 172 12.40 -0.93 -3.13
N MET A 173 11.93 0.33 -3.03
CA MET A 173 12.17 1.17 -1.87
C MET A 173 11.58 0.56 -0.60
N LEU A 174 10.35 0.05 -0.67
CA LEU A 174 9.67 -0.62 0.44
C LEU A 174 10.50 -1.79 0.97
N VAL A 175 10.91 -2.71 0.10
CA VAL A 175 11.73 -3.88 0.50
C VAL A 175 13.05 -3.45 1.13
N ARG A 176 13.74 -2.43 0.58
CA ARG A 176 15.00 -1.93 1.16
C ARG A 176 14.79 -1.28 2.53
N ALA A 177 13.70 -0.58 2.71
CA ALA A 177 13.40 0.10 3.98
C ALA A 177 13.04 -0.86 5.12
N LEU A 178 12.60 -2.09 4.81
CA LEU A 178 12.23 -3.10 5.78
C LEU A 178 13.37 -4.07 6.14
N LYS A 179 14.44 -4.11 5.36
CA LYS A 179 15.67 -4.89 5.61
C LYS A 179 16.69 -4.11 6.41
#